data_55631e34778ab360d5c483acafb83238
#
_entry.id   55631e34778ab360d5c483acafb83238
#
_cell.length_a   1.000
_cell.length_b   1.000
_cell.length_c   1.000
_cell.angle_alpha   90.00
_cell.angle_beta   90.00
_cell.angle_gamma   90.00
#
_symmetry.space_group_name_H-M   'P 1'
#
loop_
_entity.id
_entity.type
_entity.pdbx_description
1 polymer ?
#
loop_
_entity_poly.entity_id
_entity_poly.type
_entity_poly.pdbx_seq_one_letter_code
_entity_poly.pdbx_strand_id
1 'polypeptide(L)'
;MTSNYQTNISSGQASFTLNGLDPMEYPKLPEVTDGKTIKIPINVLKNIVRQTVFAVSAIEVRPVLTGVNWIIKENKLSAVATDSHRLALREIPLETDIDEEYNIVIPGKSLSELNKLLDDASESIEMTLANNQILFKLKDLLFYSRLLEGSYPDTSRLIPTDTKSELVINSKAFLQAIDRASLLARENRNNVIKLMTLENGQVEVSSNSPEVGNVSENVFSQSFTGEEIKISFNGKYMMDALRAFEGDDIQISFSGTMRPFVLRPKDAANPNEILQLITPVRTY
;
A
#
# COMPACT_ATOMS: atom_id res chain seq x y z
N MET A 1 28.14 -36.41 -5.83
CA MET A 1 28.03 -35.88 -7.20
C MET A 1 29.09 -36.52 -8.04
N THR A 2 28.74 -36.97 -9.22
CA THR A 2 29.70 -37.49 -10.18
C THR A 2 30.37 -36.34 -10.94
N SER A 3 31.52 -36.62 -11.63
CA SER A 3 32.23 -35.60 -12.44
C SER A 3 31.37 -34.93 -13.54
N ASN A 4 30.18 -35.42 -13.77
CA ASN A 4 29.23 -34.96 -14.82
C ASN A 4 28.06 -34.19 -14.24
N TYR A 5 28.15 -33.64 -13.03
CA TYR A 5 27.08 -32.93 -12.32
C TYR A 5 25.77 -33.74 -12.17
N GLN A 6 25.86 -35.08 -12.19
CA GLN A 6 24.70 -35.95 -11.97
C GLN A 6 24.54 -36.30 -10.49
N THR A 7 23.30 -36.29 -10.05
CA THR A 7 22.88 -36.69 -8.70
C THR A 7 21.98 -37.92 -8.80
N ASN A 8 22.39 -39.02 -8.16
CA ASN A 8 21.59 -40.22 -8.05
C ASN A 8 20.87 -40.24 -6.71
N ILE A 9 19.57 -40.45 -6.75
CA ILE A 9 18.70 -40.53 -5.57
C ILE A 9 18.07 -41.93 -5.60
N SER A 10 18.25 -42.70 -4.52
CA SER A 10 17.63 -44.02 -4.39
C SER A 10 16.76 -44.10 -3.15
N SER A 11 15.57 -44.67 -3.27
CA SER A 11 14.63 -44.91 -2.19
C SER A 11 13.94 -46.24 -2.42
N GLY A 12 14.22 -47.26 -1.61
CA GLY A 12 13.75 -48.63 -1.82
C GLY A 12 14.27 -49.20 -3.15
N GLN A 13 13.32 -49.57 -4.03
CA GLN A 13 13.66 -50.08 -5.38
C GLN A 13 13.65 -48.97 -6.46
N ALA A 14 13.29 -47.76 -6.10
CA ALA A 14 13.26 -46.64 -7.03
C ALA A 14 14.66 -45.95 -7.08
N SER A 15 15.14 -45.68 -8.31
CA SER A 15 16.40 -44.96 -8.55
C SER A 15 16.15 -43.84 -9.56
N PHE A 16 16.62 -42.64 -9.25
CA PHE A 16 16.49 -41.46 -10.10
C PHE A 16 17.90 -40.92 -10.39
N THR A 17 18.17 -40.57 -11.62
CA THR A 17 19.36 -39.86 -12.03
C THR A 17 18.95 -38.47 -12.52
N LEU A 18 19.37 -37.43 -11.80
CA LEU A 18 19.08 -36.02 -12.14
C LEU A 18 20.36 -35.40 -12.71
N ASN A 19 20.24 -34.73 -13.85
CA ASN A 19 21.31 -33.94 -14.41
C ASN A 19 21.34 -32.57 -13.72
N GLY A 20 22.46 -32.18 -13.18
CA GLY A 20 22.74 -30.85 -12.66
C GLY A 20 23.42 -29.96 -13.72
N LEU A 21 23.53 -28.70 -13.38
CA LEU A 21 24.34 -27.72 -14.14
C LEU A 21 25.66 -27.45 -13.42
N ASP A 22 26.63 -26.92 -14.14
CA ASP A 22 27.91 -26.47 -13.56
C ASP A 22 27.62 -25.36 -12.53
N PRO A 23 28.01 -25.50 -11.25
CA PRO A 23 27.83 -24.43 -10.26
C PRO A 23 28.49 -23.10 -10.64
N MET A 24 29.53 -23.14 -11.51
CA MET A 24 30.19 -21.92 -12.00
C MET A 24 29.33 -21.13 -13.00
N GLU A 25 28.34 -21.77 -13.63
CA GLU A 25 27.36 -21.12 -14.50
C GLU A 25 26.22 -20.48 -13.72
N TYR A 26 26.11 -20.76 -12.41
CA TYR A 26 25.07 -20.14 -11.58
C TYR A 26 25.30 -18.63 -11.52
N PRO A 27 24.27 -17.81 -11.82
CA PRO A 27 24.40 -16.36 -11.78
C PRO A 27 24.92 -15.89 -10.42
N LYS A 28 26.00 -15.12 -10.44
CA LYS A 28 26.52 -14.50 -9.22
C LYS A 28 25.51 -13.44 -8.74
N LEU A 29 25.28 -13.41 -7.43
CA LEU A 29 24.51 -12.33 -6.83
C LEU A 29 25.23 -11.00 -7.07
N PRO A 30 24.48 -9.92 -7.38
CA PRO A 30 25.09 -8.60 -7.52
C PRO A 30 25.77 -8.21 -6.19
N GLU A 31 27.01 -7.77 -6.27
CA GLU A 31 27.68 -7.18 -5.12
C GLU A 31 27.24 -5.72 -5.00
N VAL A 32 26.49 -5.40 -3.95
CA VAL A 32 26.14 -4.02 -3.60
C VAL A 32 27.19 -3.53 -2.60
N THR A 33 28.34 -3.10 -3.11
CA THR A 33 29.49 -2.63 -2.30
C THR A 33 29.45 -1.13 -2.04
N ASP A 34 28.88 -0.37 -2.97
CA ASP A 34 28.85 1.09 -2.94
C ASP A 34 27.41 1.56 -2.79
N GLY A 35 27.07 2.10 -1.62
CA GLY A 35 25.72 2.65 -1.37
C GLY A 35 25.54 3.09 0.08
N LYS A 36 24.62 4.03 0.30
CA LYS A 36 24.23 4.44 1.64
C LYS A 36 23.39 3.34 2.30
N THR A 37 23.81 2.91 3.47
CA THR A 37 23.04 1.95 4.27
C THR A 37 22.17 2.70 5.28
N ILE A 38 20.89 2.38 5.28
CA ILE A 38 19.88 2.92 6.18
C ILE A 38 19.31 1.76 6.99
N LYS A 39 19.16 1.97 8.30
CA LYS A 39 18.59 0.98 9.21
C LYS A 39 17.14 1.34 9.52
N ILE A 40 16.23 0.39 9.34
CA ILE A 40 14.80 0.57 9.58
C ILE A 40 14.31 -0.54 10.52
N PRO A 41 13.51 -0.22 11.57
CA PRO A 41 12.85 -1.24 12.38
C PRO A 41 11.90 -2.09 11.51
N ILE A 42 11.89 -3.41 11.72
CA ILE A 42 11.10 -4.33 10.89
C ILE A 42 9.61 -4.02 10.94
N ASN A 43 9.08 -3.76 12.13
CA ASN A 43 7.67 -3.38 12.28
C ASN A 43 7.31 -2.11 11.49
N VAL A 44 8.22 -1.13 11.43
CA VAL A 44 8.04 0.10 10.65
C VAL A 44 8.02 -0.21 9.16
N LEU A 45 8.97 -1.04 8.66
CA LEU A 45 8.99 -1.46 7.26
C LEU A 45 7.74 -2.24 6.87
N LYS A 46 7.31 -3.20 7.71
CA LYS A 46 6.05 -3.95 7.50
C LYS A 46 4.85 -3.02 7.38
N ASN A 47 4.80 -2.00 8.24
CA ASN A 47 3.75 -0.99 8.19
C ASN A 47 3.79 -0.14 6.92
N ILE A 48 4.97 0.32 6.49
CA ILE A 48 5.13 1.05 5.21
C ILE A 48 4.56 0.21 4.06
N VAL A 49 4.97 -1.05 3.96
CA VAL A 49 4.52 -1.95 2.89
C VAL A 49 3.00 -2.16 2.95
N ARG A 50 2.47 -2.49 4.12
CA ARG A 50 1.04 -2.74 4.32
C ARG A 50 0.17 -1.52 4.01
N GLN A 51 0.66 -0.32 4.33
CA GLN A 51 -0.08 0.93 4.20
C GLN A 51 0.03 1.56 2.81
N THR A 52 0.90 1.06 1.92
CA THR A 52 1.12 1.66 0.60
C THR A 52 0.97 0.70 -0.58
N VAL A 53 1.50 -0.52 -0.49
CA VAL A 53 1.62 -1.44 -1.63
C VAL A 53 0.28 -1.76 -2.31
N PHE A 54 -0.83 -1.78 -1.58
CA PHE A 54 -2.14 -2.06 -2.16
C PHE A 54 -2.59 -1.01 -3.20
N ALA A 55 -2.01 0.20 -3.15
CA ALA A 55 -2.38 1.31 -4.02
C ALA A 55 -1.56 1.37 -5.32
N VAL A 56 -0.61 0.47 -5.55
CA VAL A 56 0.11 0.40 -6.83
C VAL A 56 -0.81 -0.01 -7.96
N SER A 57 -0.47 0.40 -9.18
CA SER A 57 -1.19 -0.01 -10.39
C SER A 57 -0.97 -1.50 -10.68
N ALA A 58 -2.05 -2.19 -11.05
CA ALA A 58 -1.97 -3.54 -11.61
C ALA A 58 -1.68 -3.54 -13.12
N ILE A 59 -1.71 -2.37 -13.76
CA ILE A 59 -1.57 -2.21 -15.22
C ILE A 59 -0.19 -1.68 -15.55
N GLU A 60 0.54 -2.38 -16.41
CA GLU A 60 1.93 -2.06 -16.79
C GLU A 60 2.06 -0.96 -17.86
N VAL A 61 0.98 -0.30 -18.27
CA VAL A 61 1.04 0.82 -19.24
C VAL A 61 1.94 1.95 -18.76
N ARG A 62 2.00 2.15 -17.45
CA ARG A 62 2.96 3.04 -16.78
C ARG A 62 3.73 2.24 -15.73
N PRO A 63 4.84 1.59 -16.12
CA PRO A 63 5.56 0.67 -15.23
C PRO A 63 5.91 1.28 -13.88
N VAL A 64 6.29 2.55 -13.83
CA VAL A 64 6.64 3.26 -12.60
C VAL A 64 5.50 3.26 -11.56
N LEU A 65 4.22 3.22 -11.97
CA LEU A 65 3.08 3.16 -11.06
C LEU A 65 2.83 1.75 -10.49
N THR A 66 3.50 0.71 -11.00
CA THR A 66 3.44 -0.63 -10.41
C THR A 66 4.35 -0.78 -9.17
N GLY A 67 5.06 0.29 -8.82
CA GLY A 67 5.93 0.38 -7.65
C GLY A 67 5.48 1.42 -6.66
N VAL A 68 6.13 1.38 -5.50
CA VAL A 68 6.02 2.39 -4.44
C VAL A 68 7.20 3.33 -4.57
N ASN A 69 6.93 4.61 -4.70
CA ASN A 69 7.95 5.64 -4.73
C ASN A 69 8.41 5.96 -3.31
N TRP A 70 9.71 5.84 -3.06
CA TRP A 70 10.35 6.19 -1.80
C TRP A 70 11.21 7.43 -2.01
N ILE A 71 10.88 8.48 -1.28
CA ILE A 71 11.66 9.71 -1.22
C ILE A 71 12.30 9.77 0.16
N ILE A 72 13.63 9.77 0.18
CA ILE A 72 14.40 9.84 1.41
C ILE A 72 15.15 11.16 1.40
N LYS A 73 14.81 12.04 2.33
CA LYS A 73 15.36 13.39 2.43
C LYS A 73 15.19 13.90 3.85
N GLU A 74 16.17 14.67 4.33
CA GLU A 74 16.12 15.38 5.62
C GLU A 74 15.71 14.44 6.77
N ASN A 75 16.34 13.27 6.85
CA ASN A 75 16.07 12.24 7.84
C ASN A 75 14.61 11.78 7.88
N LYS A 76 13.93 11.80 6.74
CA LYS A 76 12.57 11.35 6.56
C LYS A 76 12.48 10.40 5.35
N LEU A 77 11.70 9.36 5.47
CA LEU A 77 11.27 8.53 4.36
C LEU A 77 9.78 8.76 4.11
N SER A 78 9.44 9.13 2.88
CA SER A 78 8.08 9.24 2.38
C SER A 78 7.85 8.17 1.34
N ALA A 79 6.93 7.24 1.58
CA ALA A 79 6.55 6.17 0.68
C ALA A 79 5.18 6.46 0.07
N VAL A 80 5.10 6.54 -1.26
CA VAL A 80 3.88 6.89 -1.99
C VAL A 80 3.56 5.84 -3.05
N ALA A 81 2.30 5.43 -3.12
CA ALA A 81 1.79 4.58 -4.18
C ALA A 81 0.48 5.14 -4.74
N THR A 82 0.27 5.02 -6.05
CA THR A 82 -0.97 5.43 -6.72
C THR A 82 -1.22 4.62 -7.99
N ASP A 83 -2.50 4.36 -8.28
CA ASP A 83 -2.98 3.78 -9.53
C ASP A 83 -3.79 4.80 -10.38
N SER A 84 -3.70 6.10 -10.05
CA SER A 84 -4.46 7.23 -10.61
C SER A 84 -5.90 7.36 -10.08
N HIS A 85 -6.43 6.40 -9.36
CA HIS A 85 -7.78 6.44 -8.75
C HIS A 85 -7.74 6.53 -7.23
N ARG A 86 -6.61 6.18 -6.64
CA ARG A 86 -6.33 6.25 -5.22
C ARG A 86 -4.85 6.57 -5.00
N LEU A 87 -4.52 7.04 -3.82
CA LEU A 87 -3.15 7.28 -3.41
C LEU A 87 -3.01 6.86 -1.95
N ALA A 88 -1.91 6.18 -1.65
CA ALA A 88 -1.47 5.85 -0.31
C ALA A 88 -0.14 6.53 -0.03
N LEU A 89 -0.03 7.22 1.10
CA LEU A 89 1.20 7.87 1.55
C LEU A 89 1.48 7.47 3.00
N ARG A 90 2.73 7.15 3.25
CA ARG A 90 3.28 6.92 4.59
C ARG A 90 4.57 7.70 4.76
N GLU A 91 4.65 8.54 5.78
CA GLU A 91 5.89 9.22 6.19
C GLU A 91 6.38 8.70 7.53
N ILE A 92 7.69 8.52 7.63
CA ILE A 92 8.37 8.14 8.87
C ILE A 92 9.63 8.96 9.06
N PRO A 93 10.01 9.31 10.29
CA PRO A 93 11.35 9.80 10.58
C PRO A 93 12.37 8.65 10.45
N LEU A 94 13.58 8.98 10.07
CA LEU A 94 14.73 8.06 10.05
C LEU A 94 15.73 8.50 11.13
N GLU A 95 16.31 7.51 11.83
CA GLU A 95 17.36 7.76 12.83
C GLU A 95 18.75 7.95 12.18
N THR A 96 18.90 7.57 10.92
CA THR A 96 20.15 7.68 10.17
C THR A 96 20.25 9.06 9.54
N ASP A 97 21.37 9.74 9.73
CA ASP A 97 21.65 10.99 9.05
C ASP A 97 21.82 10.77 7.55
N ILE A 98 21.01 11.45 6.78
CA ILE A 98 20.95 11.36 5.32
C ILE A 98 21.41 12.67 4.71
N ASP A 99 22.60 12.66 4.13
CA ASP A 99 23.23 13.83 3.50
C ASP A 99 22.78 14.04 2.04
N GLU A 100 22.19 13.01 1.44
CA GLU A 100 21.77 12.99 0.03
C GLU A 100 20.28 12.69 -0.09
N GLU A 101 19.65 13.26 -1.12
CA GLU A 101 18.26 12.96 -1.45
C GLU A 101 18.19 11.73 -2.37
N TYR A 102 17.36 10.75 -1.99
CA TYR A 102 17.06 9.58 -2.81
C TYR A 102 15.60 9.62 -3.23
N ASN A 103 15.38 9.40 -4.53
CA ASN A 103 14.04 9.26 -5.10
C ASN A 103 14.01 8.00 -5.96
N ILE A 104 13.47 6.93 -5.40
CA ILE A 104 13.53 5.59 -5.97
C ILE A 104 12.12 4.97 -6.07
N VAL A 105 11.93 4.08 -7.02
CA VAL A 105 10.66 3.35 -7.15
C VAL A 105 10.95 1.85 -7.01
N ILE A 106 10.42 1.26 -5.93
CA ILE A 106 10.58 -0.16 -5.64
C ILE A 106 9.34 -0.89 -6.16
N PRO A 107 9.49 -1.98 -6.96
CA PRO A 107 8.35 -2.75 -7.43
C PRO A 107 7.45 -3.21 -6.27
N GLY A 108 6.15 -2.98 -6.36
CA GLY A 108 5.19 -3.38 -5.33
C GLY A 108 5.20 -4.89 -5.07
N LYS A 109 5.43 -5.69 -6.12
CA LYS A 109 5.60 -7.14 -5.98
C LYS A 109 6.82 -7.48 -5.12
N SER A 110 7.96 -6.82 -5.33
CA SER A 110 9.18 -7.04 -4.54
C SER A 110 8.93 -6.70 -3.05
N LEU A 111 8.29 -5.57 -2.77
CA LEU A 111 7.96 -5.20 -1.39
C LEU A 111 6.98 -6.19 -0.74
N SER A 112 6.01 -6.70 -1.50
CA SER A 112 5.06 -7.71 -1.01
C SER A 112 5.78 -9.04 -0.68
N GLU A 113 6.71 -9.47 -1.52
CA GLU A 113 7.50 -10.69 -1.25
C GLU A 113 8.46 -10.49 -0.07
N LEU A 114 9.15 -9.36 -0.01
CA LEU A 114 9.98 -9.01 1.15
C LEU A 114 9.18 -9.08 2.45
N ASN A 115 7.99 -8.48 2.47
CA ASN A 115 7.15 -8.44 3.66
C ASN A 115 6.76 -9.83 4.20
N LYS A 116 6.64 -10.84 3.32
CA LYS A 116 6.36 -12.23 3.72
C LYS A 116 7.57 -12.91 4.38
N LEU A 117 8.79 -12.44 4.04
CA LEU A 117 10.04 -12.99 4.56
C LEU A 117 10.47 -12.36 5.90
N LEU A 118 9.87 -11.21 6.25
CA LEU A 118 10.19 -10.52 7.50
C LEU A 118 9.49 -11.22 8.67
N ASP A 119 10.27 -11.73 9.61
CA ASP A 119 9.76 -12.21 10.88
C ASP A 119 9.79 -11.09 11.95
N ASP A 120 9.03 -11.27 13.04
CA ASP A 120 8.98 -10.29 14.12
C ASP A 120 10.09 -10.56 15.17
N ALA A 121 10.93 -11.57 14.97
CA ALA A 121 12.02 -11.94 15.89
C ALA A 121 13.24 -11.01 15.77
N SER A 122 13.36 -10.26 14.69
CA SER A 122 14.46 -9.32 14.45
C SER A 122 14.01 -7.88 14.67
N GLU A 123 14.87 -7.06 15.29
CA GLU A 123 14.52 -5.67 15.62
C GLU A 123 14.56 -4.74 14.40
N SER A 124 15.50 -4.94 13.49
CA SER A 124 15.72 -4.04 12.36
C SER A 124 16.34 -4.75 11.15
N ILE A 125 16.17 -4.13 9.98
CA ILE A 125 16.73 -4.52 8.70
C ILE A 125 17.63 -3.42 8.16
N GLU A 126 18.74 -3.78 7.53
CA GLU A 126 19.60 -2.85 6.81
C GLU A 126 19.15 -2.76 5.35
N MET A 127 19.03 -1.54 4.86
CA MET A 127 18.68 -1.22 3.48
C MET A 127 19.84 -0.47 2.84
N THR A 128 20.41 -1.02 1.77
CA THR A 128 21.47 -0.38 1.01
C THR A 128 20.97 0.02 -0.37
N LEU A 129 21.10 1.29 -0.69
CA LEU A 129 20.71 1.87 -1.96
C LEU A 129 21.90 1.91 -2.92
N ALA A 130 21.74 1.34 -4.10
CA ALA A 130 22.69 1.43 -5.21
C ALA A 130 21.99 1.98 -6.46
N ASN A 131 22.71 2.33 -7.51
CA ASN A 131 22.20 3.09 -8.68
C ASN A 131 20.86 2.62 -9.25
N ASN A 132 20.65 1.31 -9.39
CA ASN A 132 19.42 0.75 -9.97
C ASN A 132 18.87 -0.42 -9.16
N GLN A 133 19.37 -0.64 -7.95
CA GLN A 133 19.02 -1.76 -7.09
C GLN A 133 18.93 -1.33 -5.65
N ILE A 134 18.14 -2.06 -4.89
CA ILE A 134 18.05 -1.97 -3.44
C ILE A 134 18.32 -3.34 -2.84
N LEU A 135 19.16 -3.38 -1.83
CA LEU A 135 19.44 -4.56 -1.03
C LEU A 135 18.84 -4.40 0.35
N PHE A 136 18.05 -5.36 0.77
CA PHE A 136 17.61 -5.53 2.15
C PHE A 136 18.38 -6.69 2.77
N LYS A 137 19.07 -6.43 3.88
CA LYS A 137 19.88 -7.40 4.60
C LYS A 137 19.39 -7.60 6.02
N LEU A 138 19.11 -8.84 6.35
CA LEU A 138 18.65 -9.27 7.66
C LEU A 138 19.29 -10.61 8.00
N LYS A 139 20.19 -10.66 8.99
CA LYS A 139 20.90 -11.90 9.39
C LYS A 139 21.34 -12.72 8.18
N ASP A 140 20.66 -13.84 7.92
CA ASP A 140 20.94 -14.78 6.83
C ASP A 140 20.13 -14.50 5.56
N LEU A 141 19.31 -13.43 5.53
CA LEU A 141 18.50 -13.04 4.39
C LEU A 141 19.15 -11.88 3.64
N LEU A 142 19.42 -12.10 2.35
CA LEU A 142 19.77 -11.05 1.39
C LEU A 142 18.65 -10.97 0.33
N PHE A 143 17.93 -9.87 0.33
CA PHE A 143 16.85 -9.65 -0.63
C PHE A 143 17.20 -8.49 -1.56
N TYR A 144 17.36 -8.82 -2.84
CA TYR A 144 17.69 -7.85 -3.90
C TYR A 144 16.45 -7.53 -4.71
N SER A 145 16.27 -6.26 -5.03
CA SER A 145 15.26 -5.82 -5.99
C SER A 145 15.86 -4.79 -6.95
N ARG A 146 15.54 -4.92 -8.24
CA ARG A 146 15.78 -3.84 -9.19
C ARG A 146 14.76 -2.74 -8.96
N LEU A 147 15.21 -1.50 -9.10
CA LEU A 147 14.33 -0.33 -9.07
C LEU A 147 13.64 -0.16 -10.42
N LEU A 148 12.45 0.39 -10.41
CA LEU A 148 11.74 0.75 -11.63
C LEU A 148 12.33 2.05 -12.18
N GLU A 149 12.59 2.07 -13.48
CA GLU A 149 13.11 3.25 -14.17
C GLU A 149 11.98 4.22 -14.52
N GLY A 150 12.30 5.51 -14.55
CA GLY A 150 11.39 6.58 -14.90
C GLY A 150 11.05 7.51 -13.74
N SER A 151 10.45 8.64 -14.06
CA SER A 151 10.03 9.63 -13.09
C SER A 151 8.66 9.29 -12.52
N TYR A 152 8.55 9.16 -11.21
CA TYR A 152 7.26 9.04 -10.55
C TYR A 152 6.52 10.38 -10.63
N PRO A 153 5.20 10.39 -10.89
CA PRO A 153 4.44 11.63 -10.99
C PRO A 153 4.44 12.39 -9.67
N ASP A 154 4.45 13.73 -9.74
CA ASP A 154 4.25 14.57 -8.56
C ASP A 154 2.82 14.37 -8.01
N THR A 155 2.74 13.69 -6.88
CA THR A 155 1.48 13.36 -6.21
C THR A 155 1.03 14.41 -5.19
N SER A 156 1.89 15.36 -4.83
CA SER A 156 1.58 16.40 -3.84
C SER A 156 0.36 17.23 -4.23
N ARG A 157 0.21 17.49 -5.53
CA ARG A 157 -0.89 18.27 -6.11
C ARG A 157 -2.24 17.53 -6.12
N LEU A 158 -2.22 16.22 -5.90
CA LEU A 158 -3.45 15.42 -5.86
C LEU A 158 -4.16 15.55 -4.52
N ILE A 159 -3.40 15.87 -3.45
CA ILE A 159 -3.91 15.98 -2.09
C ILE A 159 -4.65 17.31 -1.95
N PRO A 160 -5.96 17.32 -1.67
CA PRO A 160 -6.70 18.55 -1.46
C PRO A 160 -6.17 19.32 -0.26
N THR A 161 -6.08 20.63 -0.40
CA THR A 161 -5.67 21.56 0.65
C THR A 161 -6.86 22.25 1.32
N ASP A 162 -8.03 22.21 0.66
CA ASP A 162 -9.29 22.75 1.16
C ASP A 162 -10.18 21.62 1.70
N THR A 163 -10.86 21.86 2.80
CA THR A 163 -11.81 20.95 3.43
C THR A 163 -13.14 21.67 3.64
N LYS A 164 -14.25 21.08 3.14
CA LYS A 164 -15.60 21.59 3.32
C LYS A 164 -16.38 20.82 4.38
N SER A 165 -16.06 19.55 4.54
CA SER A 165 -16.73 18.69 5.50
C SER A 165 -15.76 17.66 6.07
N GLU A 166 -15.96 17.33 7.34
CA GLU A 166 -15.16 16.35 8.06
C GLU A 166 -16.05 15.34 8.78
N LEU A 167 -15.69 14.08 8.62
CA LEU A 167 -16.33 12.94 9.26
C LEU A 167 -15.32 12.19 10.12
N VAL A 168 -15.61 12.01 11.40
CA VAL A 168 -14.82 11.16 12.30
C VAL A 168 -15.59 9.87 12.55
N ILE A 169 -14.95 8.74 12.23
CA ILE A 169 -15.57 7.42 12.30
C ILE A 169 -14.54 6.36 12.68
N ASN A 170 -15.00 5.28 13.33
CA ASN A 170 -14.14 4.14 13.62
C ASN A 170 -13.88 3.34 12.33
N SER A 171 -12.61 3.15 11.97
CA SER A 171 -12.21 2.50 10.71
C SER A 171 -12.67 1.04 10.61
N LYS A 172 -12.70 0.29 11.72
CA LYS A 172 -13.13 -1.11 11.76
C LYS A 172 -14.64 -1.24 11.54
N ALA A 173 -15.44 -0.43 12.23
CA ALA A 173 -16.89 -0.42 12.07
C ALA A 173 -17.27 -0.02 10.63
N PHE A 174 -16.60 1.01 10.11
CA PHE A 174 -16.82 1.48 8.74
C PHE A 174 -16.40 0.45 7.70
N LEU A 175 -15.25 -0.22 7.88
CA LEU A 175 -14.79 -1.31 7.02
C LEU A 175 -15.82 -2.44 6.94
N GLN A 176 -16.40 -2.83 8.06
CA GLN A 176 -17.42 -3.89 8.11
C GLN A 176 -18.69 -3.51 7.34
N ALA A 177 -19.14 -2.26 7.44
CA ALA A 177 -20.30 -1.78 6.69
C ALA A 177 -20.01 -1.72 5.18
N ILE A 178 -18.83 -1.22 4.78
CA ILE A 178 -18.40 -1.21 3.38
C ILE A 178 -18.28 -2.62 2.82
N ASP A 179 -17.76 -3.58 3.60
CA ASP A 179 -17.63 -4.98 3.16
C ASP A 179 -19.01 -5.61 2.91
N ARG A 180 -19.98 -5.42 3.82
CA ARG A 180 -21.37 -5.88 3.60
C ARG A 180 -22.01 -5.22 2.38
N ALA A 181 -21.88 -3.92 2.22
CA ALA A 181 -22.41 -3.21 1.06
C ALA A 181 -21.74 -3.65 -0.25
N SER A 182 -20.47 -4.02 -0.20
CA SER A 182 -19.71 -4.51 -1.36
C SER A 182 -20.18 -5.88 -1.87
N LEU A 183 -20.89 -6.67 -1.07
CA LEU A 183 -21.42 -7.97 -1.54
C LEU A 183 -22.34 -7.82 -2.75
N LEU A 184 -23.18 -6.77 -2.77
CA LEU A 184 -24.06 -6.48 -3.89
C LEU A 184 -23.38 -5.61 -4.96
N ALA A 185 -22.42 -4.78 -4.57
CA ALA A 185 -21.72 -3.89 -5.49
C ALA A 185 -20.73 -4.62 -6.41
N ARG A 186 -20.26 -5.82 -6.06
CA ARG A 186 -19.29 -6.62 -6.86
C ARG A 186 -19.82 -7.02 -8.23
N GLU A 187 -21.13 -7.17 -8.37
CA GLU A 187 -21.79 -7.44 -9.65
C GLU A 187 -21.66 -6.26 -10.63
N ASN A 188 -21.44 -5.06 -10.11
CA ASN A 188 -21.21 -3.86 -10.90
C ASN A 188 -19.71 -3.69 -11.19
N ARG A 189 -19.35 -3.39 -12.44
CA ARG A 189 -17.94 -3.25 -12.92
C ARG A 189 -17.06 -2.35 -12.03
N ASN A 190 -17.64 -1.40 -11.29
CA ASN A 190 -16.90 -0.41 -10.51
C ASN A 190 -17.02 -0.59 -8.99
N ASN A 191 -17.71 -1.65 -8.49
CA ASN A 191 -17.91 -1.89 -7.06
C ASN A 191 -18.34 -0.61 -6.31
N VAL A 192 -19.40 0.05 -6.81
CA VAL A 192 -19.80 1.40 -6.37
C VAL A 192 -20.56 1.33 -5.06
N ILE A 193 -20.04 2.01 -4.07
CA ILE A 193 -20.67 2.28 -2.77
C ILE A 193 -20.99 3.77 -2.69
N LYS A 194 -22.16 4.08 -2.15
CA LYS A 194 -22.62 5.44 -1.86
C LYS A 194 -22.56 5.70 -0.36
N LEU A 195 -22.03 6.83 0.00
CA LEU A 195 -22.02 7.37 1.35
C LEU A 195 -22.87 8.64 1.39
N MET A 196 -23.74 8.74 2.38
CA MET A 196 -24.56 9.92 2.61
C MET A 196 -24.59 10.23 4.12
N THR A 197 -24.41 11.50 4.48
CA THR A 197 -24.61 11.96 5.86
C THR A 197 -26.08 12.11 6.18
N LEU A 198 -26.47 11.82 7.43
CA LEU A 198 -27.83 11.92 7.94
C LEU A 198 -27.91 13.01 9.01
N GLU A 199 -29.08 13.61 9.19
CA GLU A 199 -29.33 14.68 10.17
C GLU A 199 -29.00 14.30 11.62
N ASN A 200 -29.06 13.01 11.95
CA ASN A 200 -28.78 12.49 13.30
C ASN A 200 -27.29 12.22 13.58
N GLY A 201 -26.38 12.66 12.70
CA GLY A 201 -24.95 12.45 12.82
C GLY A 201 -24.49 11.04 12.46
N GLN A 202 -25.35 10.20 11.91
CA GLN A 202 -24.98 8.92 11.30
C GLN A 202 -24.63 9.10 9.83
N VAL A 203 -24.02 8.08 9.25
CA VAL A 203 -23.80 8.01 7.82
C VAL A 203 -24.47 6.77 7.26
N GLU A 204 -25.17 6.92 6.15
CA GLU A 204 -25.71 5.80 5.38
C GLU A 204 -24.67 5.31 4.38
N VAL A 205 -24.41 4.01 4.41
CA VAL A 205 -23.63 3.28 3.43
C VAL A 205 -24.59 2.44 2.61
N SER A 206 -24.62 2.62 1.31
CA SER A 206 -25.54 1.89 0.45
C SER A 206 -24.93 1.47 -0.87
N SER A 207 -25.44 0.38 -1.43
CA SER A 207 -25.16 -0.04 -2.81
C SER A 207 -26.44 -0.56 -3.46
N ASN A 208 -26.48 -0.49 -4.79
CA ASN A 208 -27.60 -0.94 -5.59
C ASN A 208 -27.08 -1.76 -6.77
N SER A 209 -27.62 -2.96 -6.94
CA SER A 209 -27.47 -3.79 -8.13
C SER A 209 -28.84 -4.01 -8.76
N PRO A 210 -29.03 -3.60 -10.02
CA PRO A 210 -30.31 -3.78 -10.71
C PRO A 210 -30.79 -5.25 -10.76
N GLU A 211 -29.85 -6.20 -10.75
CA GLU A 211 -30.13 -7.64 -10.90
C GLU A 211 -30.33 -8.33 -9.55
N VAL A 212 -29.62 -7.90 -8.50
CA VAL A 212 -29.57 -8.61 -7.22
C VAL A 212 -30.40 -7.92 -6.15
N GLY A 213 -30.46 -6.58 -6.16
CA GLY A 213 -31.18 -5.79 -5.16
C GLY A 213 -30.34 -4.67 -4.56
N ASN A 214 -30.76 -4.16 -3.41
CA ASN A 214 -30.12 -3.05 -2.73
C ASN A 214 -29.77 -3.40 -1.29
N VAL A 215 -28.79 -2.70 -0.75
CA VAL A 215 -28.43 -2.69 0.67
C VAL A 215 -28.25 -1.25 1.13
N SER A 216 -28.72 -0.97 2.32
CA SER A 216 -28.50 0.29 3.03
C SER A 216 -28.26 -0.02 4.50
N GLU A 217 -27.24 0.57 5.06
CA GLU A 217 -26.85 0.41 6.46
C GLU A 217 -26.41 1.74 7.04
N ASN A 218 -26.92 2.07 8.24
CA ASN A 218 -26.52 3.25 8.98
C ASN A 218 -25.34 2.91 9.89
N VAL A 219 -24.28 3.70 9.79
CA VAL A 219 -23.08 3.58 10.62
C VAL A 219 -22.99 4.80 11.52
N PHE A 220 -22.71 4.56 12.79
CA PHE A 220 -22.51 5.63 13.76
C PHE A 220 -21.21 6.37 13.47
N SER A 221 -21.24 7.70 13.39
CA SER A 221 -20.07 8.56 13.37
C SER A 221 -19.87 9.24 14.72
N GLN A 222 -18.63 9.49 15.10
CA GLN A 222 -18.32 10.22 16.33
C GLN A 222 -18.60 11.71 16.19
N SER A 223 -18.33 12.27 15.02
CA SER A 223 -18.67 13.64 14.67
C SER A 223 -18.75 13.82 13.17
N PHE A 224 -19.57 14.79 12.78
CA PHE A 224 -19.65 15.29 11.42
C PHE A 224 -19.78 16.81 11.47
N THR A 225 -19.00 17.50 10.62
CA THR A 225 -19.03 18.97 10.50
C THR A 225 -18.98 19.39 9.04
N GLY A 226 -19.59 20.53 8.72
CA GLY A 226 -19.57 21.11 7.37
C GLY A 226 -20.82 20.81 6.54
N GLU A 227 -20.67 20.81 5.22
CA GLU A 227 -21.75 20.60 4.24
C GLU A 227 -22.15 19.12 4.20
N GLU A 228 -23.43 18.83 3.93
CA GLU A 228 -23.92 17.45 3.72
C GLU A 228 -23.12 16.74 2.62
N ILE A 229 -22.80 15.47 2.87
CA ILE A 229 -22.05 14.63 1.94
C ILE A 229 -22.98 13.63 1.28
N LYS A 230 -22.88 13.59 -0.05
CA LYS A 230 -23.44 12.53 -0.89
C LYS A 230 -22.42 12.19 -1.95
N ILE A 231 -21.67 11.13 -1.73
CA ILE A 231 -20.52 10.75 -2.55
C ILE A 231 -20.56 9.27 -2.89
N SER A 232 -20.06 8.91 -4.06
CA SER A 232 -19.90 7.51 -4.49
C SER A 232 -18.44 7.21 -4.75
N PHE A 233 -17.99 6.02 -4.35
CA PHE A 233 -16.61 5.58 -4.51
C PHE A 233 -16.53 4.07 -4.75
N ASN A 234 -15.35 3.60 -5.13
CA ASN A 234 -15.08 2.18 -5.25
C ASN A 234 -14.91 1.54 -3.86
N GLY A 235 -15.78 0.59 -3.52
CA GLY A 235 -15.79 -0.07 -2.21
C GLY A 235 -14.50 -0.84 -1.92
N LYS A 236 -13.87 -1.46 -2.94
CA LYS A 236 -12.59 -2.15 -2.76
C LYS A 236 -11.49 -1.16 -2.37
N TYR A 237 -11.42 0.00 -3.03
CA TYR A 237 -10.42 1.02 -2.69
C TYR A 237 -10.60 1.55 -1.28
N MET A 238 -11.85 1.74 -0.86
CA MET A 238 -12.16 2.14 0.51
C MET A 238 -11.75 1.06 1.53
N MET A 239 -12.07 -0.20 1.27
CA MET A 239 -11.68 -1.30 2.17
C MET A 239 -10.18 -1.42 2.31
N ASP A 240 -9.42 -1.31 1.20
CA ASP A 240 -7.97 -1.37 1.23
C ASP A 240 -7.39 -0.20 2.04
N ALA A 241 -7.91 1.01 1.85
CA ALA A 241 -7.53 2.20 2.62
C ALA A 241 -7.84 2.06 4.11
N LEU A 242 -9.02 1.56 4.48
CA LEU A 242 -9.45 1.39 5.87
C LEU A 242 -8.59 0.37 6.64
N ARG A 243 -8.10 -0.67 5.97
CA ARG A 243 -7.19 -1.66 6.56
C ARG A 243 -5.85 -1.07 6.98
N ALA A 244 -5.44 0.08 6.40
CA ALA A 244 -4.21 0.76 6.77
C ALA A 244 -4.23 1.33 8.20
N PHE A 245 -5.43 1.54 8.79
CA PHE A 245 -5.63 2.20 10.09
C PHE A 245 -5.84 1.25 11.27
N GLU A 246 -5.80 -0.07 11.07
CA GLU A 246 -5.82 -1.12 12.13
C GLU A 246 -7.00 -1.05 13.12
N GLY A 247 -8.05 -0.35 12.79
CA GLY A 247 -9.23 -0.22 13.64
C GLY A 247 -9.28 1.06 14.46
N ASP A 248 -8.32 1.96 14.28
CA ASP A 248 -8.31 3.29 14.89
C ASP A 248 -9.43 4.19 14.37
N ASP A 249 -9.71 5.24 15.10
CA ASP A 249 -10.58 6.31 14.64
C ASP A 249 -9.89 7.12 13.55
N ILE A 250 -10.63 7.38 12.48
CA ILE A 250 -10.14 8.13 11.34
C ILE A 250 -10.96 9.39 11.12
N GLN A 251 -10.29 10.40 10.58
CA GLN A 251 -10.91 11.60 10.03
C GLN A 251 -10.93 11.48 8.51
N ILE A 252 -12.10 11.66 7.91
CA ILE A 252 -12.29 11.73 6.46
C ILE A 252 -12.63 13.17 6.11
N SER A 253 -11.77 13.79 5.29
CA SER A 253 -11.91 15.18 4.86
C SER A 253 -12.38 15.24 3.41
N PHE A 254 -13.50 15.94 3.18
CA PHE A 254 -14.11 16.09 1.86
C PHE A 254 -13.98 17.53 1.38
N SER A 255 -13.57 17.70 0.13
CA SER A 255 -13.47 19.01 -0.57
C SER A 255 -14.66 19.24 -1.52
N GLY A 256 -15.61 18.32 -1.56
CA GLY A 256 -16.81 18.32 -2.40
C GLY A 256 -17.13 16.94 -2.97
N THR A 257 -18.33 16.77 -3.50
CA THR A 257 -18.90 15.47 -3.91
C THR A 257 -18.21 14.82 -5.12
N MET A 258 -17.47 15.62 -5.92
CA MET A 258 -16.78 15.17 -7.13
C MET A 258 -15.27 15.36 -7.08
N ARG A 259 -14.74 15.70 -5.91
CA ARG A 259 -13.28 15.87 -5.67
C ARG A 259 -12.74 14.73 -4.83
N PRO A 260 -11.45 14.40 -4.97
CA PRO A 260 -10.83 13.42 -4.11
C PRO A 260 -11.03 13.77 -2.63
N PHE A 261 -11.19 12.75 -1.81
CA PHE A 261 -11.28 12.88 -0.36
C PHE A 261 -10.18 12.09 0.32
N VAL A 262 -9.85 12.48 1.53
CA VAL A 262 -8.67 12.00 2.23
C VAL A 262 -9.05 11.42 3.58
N LEU A 263 -8.45 10.25 3.90
CA LEU A 263 -8.54 9.59 5.19
C LEU A 263 -7.22 9.73 5.93
N ARG A 264 -7.27 10.08 7.21
CA ARG A 264 -6.10 10.18 8.13
C ARG A 264 -6.46 9.61 9.50
N PRO A 265 -5.49 9.21 10.34
CA PRO A 265 -5.77 8.99 11.75
C PRO A 265 -6.34 10.27 12.37
N LYS A 266 -7.35 10.14 13.25
CA LYS A 266 -8.03 11.29 13.89
C LYS A 266 -7.06 12.21 14.64
N ASP A 267 -6.14 11.62 15.39
CA ASP A 267 -5.25 12.34 16.30
C ASP A 267 -3.78 12.31 15.84
N ALA A 268 -3.54 12.24 14.51
CA ALA A 268 -2.19 12.21 13.97
C ALA A 268 -1.43 13.51 14.26
N ALA A 269 -0.28 13.38 14.91
CA ALA A 269 0.64 14.52 15.15
C ALA A 269 1.22 15.06 13.82
N ASN A 270 1.43 14.19 12.84
CA ASN A 270 1.82 14.50 11.48
C ASN A 270 0.69 14.13 10.52
N PRO A 271 0.06 15.08 9.81
CA PRO A 271 -1.05 14.81 8.89
C PRO A 271 -0.68 13.92 7.70
N ASN A 272 0.61 13.75 7.42
CA ASN A 272 1.13 12.87 6.37
C ASN A 272 1.71 11.56 6.92
N GLU A 273 1.62 11.31 8.21
CA GLU A 273 2.07 10.05 8.78
C GLU A 273 1.41 8.86 8.07
N ILE A 274 0.08 8.87 7.98
CA ILE A 274 -0.70 7.94 7.16
C ILE A 274 -1.76 8.76 6.43
N LEU A 275 -1.73 8.74 5.11
CA LEU A 275 -2.74 9.41 4.30
C LEU A 275 -3.22 8.45 3.21
N GLN A 276 -4.54 8.30 3.12
CA GLN A 276 -5.19 7.56 2.05
C GLN A 276 -6.10 8.51 1.29
N LEU A 277 -5.96 8.58 -0.03
CA LEU A 277 -6.79 9.40 -0.90
C LEU A 277 -7.56 8.51 -1.86
N ILE A 278 -8.84 8.81 -2.07
CA ILE A 278 -9.72 8.10 -3.00
C ILE A 278 -10.43 9.11 -3.89
N THR A 279 -10.45 8.83 -5.19
CA THR A 279 -11.25 9.62 -6.14
C THR A 279 -12.69 9.12 -6.18
N PRO A 280 -13.71 10.00 -6.18
CA PRO A 280 -15.09 9.61 -6.33
C PRO A 280 -15.37 8.95 -7.68
N VAL A 281 -16.40 8.11 -7.72
CA VAL A 281 -16.97 7.55 -8.94
C VAL A 281 -18.19 8.38 -9.34
N ARG A 282 -18.26 8.78 -10.61
CA ARG A 282 -19.47 9.43 -11.15
C ARG A 282 -20.59 8.41 -11.29
N THR A 283 -21.69 8.63 -10.58
CA THR A 283 -22.95 7.89 -10.75
C THR A 283 -23.93 8.82 -11.43
N TYR A 284 -24.45 8.42 -12.57
CA TYR A 284 -25.51 9.13 -13.31
C TYR A 284 -26.88 8.78 -12.75
#